data_3d98343a2d6294bc2c91e174b9d695f9
#
_entry.id   3d98343a2d6294bc2c91e174b9d695f9
#
_cell.length_a   1.000
_cell.length_b   1.000
_cell.length_c   1.000
_cell.angle_alpha   90.00
_cell.angle_beta   90.00
_cell.angle_gamma   90.00
#
_symmetry.space_group_name_H-M   'P 1'
#
loop_
_entity.id
_entity.type
_entity.pdbx_description
1 polymer ?
#
loop_
_entity_poly.entity_id
_entity_poly.type
_entity_poly.pdbx_seq_one_letter_code
_entity_poly.pdbx_strand_id
1 'polypeptide(L)'
;MDSKDFQLLAALHQDARQSYRSLGRRASLTAPAVRERLKRIQDQGILQGYGLRIDPSIFGCDQLIVSFQGEWTRRDLEKVLVSPDVAFAAWRLDGGLIAAVWSTESGRSIRKLADTLGAKPTMGAFTERRHDLHPLSVVDLQIIDTLIDDPQIPLKKIIELTGLSPKTIRKRLEALFEYPSSPSCRGWVP
;
A
#
# COMPACT_ATOMS: atom_id res chain seq x y z
N MET A 1 23.41 5.95 -8.13
CA MET A 1 22.34 6.88 -7.68
C MET A 1 22.96 8.15 -7.12
N ASP A 2 22.37 9.31 -7.42
CA ASP A 2 22.79 10.61 -6.90
C ASP A 2 21.66 11.26 -6.05
N SER A 3 21.90 12.45 -5.49
CA SER A 3 20.91 13.14 -4.65
C SER A 3 19.60 13.46 -5.38
N LYS A 4 19.64 13.67 -6.70
CA LYS A 4 18.45 13.93 -7.51
C LYS A 4 17.62 12.66 -7.71
N ASP A 5 18.25 11.50 -7.83
CA ASP A 5 17.58 10.22 -7.90
C ASP A 5 16.80 9.95 -6.59
N PHE A 6 17.42 10.24 -5.42
CA PHE A 6 16.73 10.15 -4.14
C PHE A 6 15.55 11.12 -4.02
N GLN A 7 15.70 12.36 -4.51
CA GLN A 7 14.60 13.33 -4.53
C GLN A 7 13.43 12.84 -5.40
N LEU A 8 13.70 12.23 -6.55
CA LEU A 8 12.68 11.65 -7.41
C LEU A 8 11.96 10.48 -6.72
N LEU A 9 12.71 9.56 -6.12
CA LEU A 9 12.13 8.43 -5.39
C LEU A 9 11.31 8.89 -4.19
N ALA A 10 11.79 9.86 -3.42
CA ALA A 10 11.05 10.43 -2.30
C ALA A 10 9.75 11.11 -2.76
N ALA A 11 9.77 11.80 -3.89
CA ALA A 11 8.57 12.43 -4.45
C ALA A 11 7.56 11.38 -4.96
N LEU A 12 8.03 10.31 -5.62
CA LEU A 12 7.20 9.19 -6.06
C LEU A 12 6.62 8.41 -4.88
N HIS A 13 7.36 8.29 -3.79
CA HIS A 13 6.85 7.66 -2.55
C HIS A 13 5.68 8.42 -1.95
N GLN A 14 5.67 9.75 -2.06
CA GLN A 14 4.55 10.57 -1.59
C GLN A 14 3.33 10.49 -2.51
N ASP A 15 3.56 10.49 -3.83
CA ASP A 15 2.53 10.40 -4.86
C ASP A 15 3.14 9.82 -6.14
N ALA A 16 2.84 8.57 -6.42
CA ALA A 16 3.33 7.83 -7.59
C ALA A 16 2.72 8.33 -8.92
N ARG A 17 1.63 9.10 -8.89
CA ARG A 17 0.91 9.59 -10.08
C ARG A 17 1.38 10.97 -10.55
N GLN A 18 2.42 11.55 -9.93
CA GLN A 18 2.96 12.83 -10.35
C GLN A 18 3.49 12.80 -11.79
N SER A 19 3.20 13.87 -12.54
CA SER A 19 3.76 14.02 -13.87
C SER A 19 5.29 14.24 -13.83
N TYR A 20 6.00 13.82 -14.86
CA TYR A 20 7.45 14.08 -14.98
C TYR A 20 7.79 15.57 -14.89
N ARG A 21 6.88 16.46 -15.31
CA ARG A 21 7.04 17.91 -15.17
C ARG A 21 6.97 18.34 -13.69
N SER A 22 6.07 17.75 -12.92
CA SER A 22 5.96 18.01 -11.47
C SER A 22 7.19 17.51 -10.72
N LEU A 23 7.60 16.28 -10.99
CA LEU A 23 8.82 15.68 -10.45
C LEU A 23 10.07 16.51 -10.80
N GLY A 24 10.15 16.96 -12.06
CA GLY A 24 11.26 17.78 -12.54
C GLY A 24 11.40 19.11 -11.80
N ARG A 25 10.27 19.77 -11.50
CA ARG A 25 10.28 21.01 -10.70
C ARG A 25 10.84 20.79 -9.30
N ARG A 26 10.52 19.65 -8.66
CA ARG A 26 11.03 19.32 -7.31
C ARG A 26 12.53 19.00 -7.29
N ALA A 27 13.01 18.31 -8.32
CA ALA A 27 14.41 17.87 -8.41
C ALA A 27 15.30 18.84 -9.23
N SER A 28 14.77 19.98 -9.71
CA SER A 28 15.46 20.90 -10.63
C SER A 28 15.97 20.17 -11.88
N LEU A 29 15.07 19.42 -12.54
CA LEU A 29 15.31 18.65 -13.74
C LEU A 29 14.27 18.94 -14.81
N THR A 30 14.63 18.73 -16.08
CA THR A 30 13.65 18.72 -17.18
C THR A 30 12.85 17.43 -17.18
N ALA A 31 11.63 17.43 -17.74
CA ALA A 31 10.81 16.21 -17.81
C ALA A 31 11.49 15.06 -18.60
N PRO A 32 12.21 15.27 -19.70
CA PRO A 32 13.04 14.24 -20.35
C PRO A 32 14.11 13.66 -19.41
N ALA A 33 14.83 14.51 -18.67
CA ALA A 33 15.86 14.06 -17.72
C ALA A 33 15.25 13.21 -16.57
N VAL A 34 14.07 13.57 -16.07
CA VAL A 34 13.32 12.76 -15.09
C VAL A 34 13.00 11.38 -15.67
N ARG A 35 12.44 11.34 -16.88
CA ARG A 35 12.07 10.08 -17.55
C ARG A 35 13.28 9.16 -17.72
N GLU A 36 14.42 9.69 -18.17
CA GLU A 36 15.65 8.93 -18.38
C GLU A 36 16.17 8.37 -17.05
N ARG A 37 16.20 9.20 -16.00
CA ARG A 37 16.65 8.77 -14.67
C ARG A 37 15.75 7.70 -14.08
N LEU A 38 14.44 7.87 -14.13
CA LEU A 38 13.50 6.86 -13.62
C LEU A 38 13.61 5.54 -14.40
N LYS A 39 13.78 5.60 -15.73
CA LYS A 39 14.04 4.40 -16.52
C LYS A 39 15.33 3.69 -16.06
N ARG A 40 16.42 4.42 -15.88
CA ARG A 40 17.67 3.84 -15.36
C ARG A 40 17.51 3.20 -13.99
N ILE A 41 16.76 3.84 -13.07
CA ILE A 41 16.50 3.34 -11.73
C ILE A 41 15.64 2.06 -11.79
N GLN A 42 14.70 1.98 -12.73
CA GLN A 42 13.91 0.77 -13.01
C GLN A 42 14.77 -0.35 -13.62
N ASP A 43 15.59 -0.03 -14.62
CA ASP A 43 16.48 -1.00 -15.27
C ASP A 43 17.50 -1.60 -14.29
N GLN A 44 17.86 -0.84 -13.25
CA GLN A 44 18.72 -1.28 -12.13
C GLN A 44 17.98 -2.09 -11.06
N GLY A 45 16.66 -2.29 -11.18
CA GLY A 45 15.85 -3.01 -10.22
C GLY A 45 15.65 -2.29 -8.87
N ILE A 46 16.03 -1.01 -8.78
CA ILE A 46 15.87 -0.21 -7.55
C ILE A 46 14.40 0.21 -7.38
N LEU A 47 13.76 0.66 -8.46
CA LEU A 47 12.33 0.87 -8.52
C LEU A 47 11.69 -0.33 -9.21
N GLN A 48 11.10 -1.22 -8.42
CA GLN A 48 10.53 -2.48 -8.93
C GLN A 48 9.09 -2.31 -9.42
N GLY A 49 8.37 -1.30 -8.91
CA GLY A 49 6.99 -1.06 -9.26
C GLY A 49 6.33 -0.03 -8.36
N TYR A 50 5.03 0.06 -8.49
CA TYR A 50 4.16 0.91 -7.69
C TYR A 50 3.09 0.06 -7.04
N GLY A 51 2.73 0.37 -5.81
CA GLY A 51 1.68 -0.31 -5.07
C GLY A 51 0.56 0.64 -4.67
N LEU A 52 -0.67 0.15 -4.63
CA LEU A 52 -1.79 0.86 -4.04
C LEU A 52 -1.79 0.57 -2.53
N ARG A 53 -1.71 1.63 -1.72
CA ARG A 53 -1.91 1.52 -0.29
C ARG A 53 -3.35 1.89 0.04
N ILE A 54 -4.05 0.97 0.68
CA ILE A 54 -5.43 1.15 1.11
C ILE A 54 -5.46 1.26 2.64
N ASP A 55 -6.16 2.26 3.18
CA ASP A 55 -6.43 2.35 4.62
C ASP A 55 -7.54 1.34 4.97
N PRO A 56 -7.28 0.34 5.83
CA PRO A 56 -8.27 -0.68 6.17
C PRO A 56 -9.53 -0.11 6.82
N SER A 57 -9.47 1.08 7.39
CA SER A 57 -10.62 1.77 7.99
C SER A 57 -11.76 2.02 6.99
N ILE A 58 -11.44 2.15 5.68
CA ILE A 58 -12.47 2.30 4.64
C ILE A 58 -13.35 1.05 4.49
N PHE A 59 -12.85 -0.11 4.94
CA PHE A 59 -13.61 -1.37 5.02
C PHE A 59 -14.15 -1.63 6.43
N GLY A 60 -14.07 -0.65 7.34
CA GLY A 60 -14.47 -0.79 8.73
C GLY A 60 -13.54 -1.69 9.55
N CYS A 61 -12.33 -1.95 9.07
CA CYS A 61 -11.34 -2.79 9.74
C CYS A 61 -10.37 -1.98 10.58
N ASP A 62 -9.97 -2.55 11.70
CA ASP A 62 -8.78 -2.16 12.43
C ASP A 62 -7.54 -2.75 11.76
N GLN A 63 -6.39 -2.11 11.93
CA GLN A 63 -5.11 -2.66 11.52
C GLN A 63 -4.30 -3.08 12.73
N LEU A 64 -3.86 -4.34 12.71
CA LEU A 64 -2.93 -4.87 13.71
C LEU A 64 -1.65 -5.31 13.03
N ILE A 65 -0.54 -5.04 13.69
CA ILE A 65 0.76 -5.60 13.33
C ILE A 65 1.15 -6.52 14.48
N VAL A 66 1.23 -7.81 14.23
CA VAL A 66 1.56 -8.81 15.23
C VAL A 66 2.86 -9.52 14.88
N SER A 67 3.63 -9.84 15.90
CA SER A 67 4.91 -10.51 15.76
C SER A 67 4.91 -11.83 16.52
N PHE A 68 5.52 -12.84 15.93
CA PHE A 68 5.71 -14.15 16.52
C PHE A 68 7.21 -14.47 16.53
N GLN A 69 7.71 -14.90 17.69
CA GLN A 69 9.10 -15.37 17.85
C GLN A 69 9.15 -16.87 17.58
N GLY A 70 10.18 -17.34 16.89
CA GLY A 70 10.38 -18.75 16.58
C GLY A 70 11.21 -18.95 15.33
N GLU A 71 11.44 -20.19 14.98
CA GLU A 71 12.04 -20.58 13.70
C GLU A 71 10.92 -20.90 12.72
N TRP A 72 10.75 -20.05 11.70
CA TRP A 72 9.66 -20.15 10.75
C TRP A 72 10.15 -20.59 9.38
N THR A 73 9.41 -21.49 8.77
CA THR A 73 9.67 -21.98 7.42
C THR A 73 8.87 -21.17 6.38
N ARG A 74 9.24 -21.29 5.11
CA ARG A 74 8.44 -20.75 4.00
C ARG A 74 6.99 -21.24 4.03
N ARG A 75 6.78 -22.51 4.42
CA ARG A 75 5.45 -23.11 4.53
C ARG A 75 4.60 -22.43 5.61
N ASP A 76 5.21 -21.98 6.70
CA ASP A 76 4.49 -21.30 7.77
C ASP A 76 4.09 -19.89 7.32
N LEU A 77 4.95 -19.19 6.59
CA LEU A 77 4.61 -17.92 5.97
C LEU A 77 3.45 -18.07 4.97
N GLU A 78 3.49 -19.10 4.13
CA GLU A 78 2.41 -19.41 3.17
C GLU A 78 1.08 -19.69 3.89
N LYS A 79 1.08 -20.44 5.01
CA LYS A 79 -0.14 -20.65 5.83
C LYS A 79 -0.73 -19.36 6.37
N VAL A 80 0.13 -18.44 6.81
CA VAL A 80 -0.32 -17.13 7.32
C VAL A 80 -0.92 -16.29 6.20
N LEU A 81 -0.29 -16.26 5.04
CA LEU A 81 -0.73 -15.48 3.87
C LEU A 81 -2.07 -15.96 3.27
N VAL A 82 -2.43 -17.23 3.47
CA VAL A 82 -3.74 -17.76 3.03
C VAL A 82 -4.89 -17.27 3.94
N SER A 83 -4.61 -16.75 5.12
CA SER A 83 -5.66 -16.20 6.00
C SER A 83 -6.26 -14.93 5.37
N PRO A 84 -7.60 -14.87 5.21
CA PRO A 84 -8.26 -13.73 4.54
C PRO A 84 -8.08 -12.40 5.28
N ASP A 85 -7.78 -12.45 6.57
CA ASP A 85 -7.58 -11.25 7.40
C ASP A 85 -6.14 -10.72 7.30
N VAL A 86 -5.21 -11.47 6.67
CA VAL A 86 -3.80 -11.08 6.58
C VAL A 86 -3.54 -10.30 5.29
N ALA A 87 -3.20 -9.04 5.45
CA ALA A 87 -2.83 -8.17 4.34
C ALA A 87 -1.36 -8.31 3.93
N PHE A 88 -0.51 -8.69 4.88
CA PHE A 88 0.93 -8.81 4.66
C PHE A 88 1.55 -9.71 5.73
N ALA A 89 2.57 -10.49 5.34
CA ALA A 89 3.42 -11.19 6.29
C ALA A 89 4.85 -11.28 5.76
N ALA A 90 5.83 -11.22 6.68
CA ALA A 90 7.25 -11.31 6.34
C ALA A 90 8.08 -11.88 7.50
N TRP A 91 9.28 -12.36 7.17
CA TRP A 91 10.28 -12.66 8.19
C TRP A 91 10.92 -11.40 8.72
N ARG A 92 11.20 -11.41 10.00
CA ARG A 92 12.03 -10.41 10.65
C ARG A 92 13.51 -10.80 10.55
N LEU A 93 14.41 -9.84 10.66
CA LEU A 93 15.85 -10.08 10.64
C LEU A 93 16.36 -10.93 11.81
N ASP A 94 15.64 -10.97 12.92
CA ASP A 94 15.93 -11.79 14.10
C ASP A 94 15.32 -13.21 14.05
N GLY A 95 14.84 -13.64 12.89
CA GLY A 95 14.22 -14.94 12.66
C GLY A 95 12.73 -15.01 13.02
N GLY A 96 12.16 -13.95 13.60
CA GLY A 96 10.72 -13.90 13.89
C GLY A 96 9.87 -13.73 12.61
N LEU A 97 8.55 -13.88 12.78
CA LEU A 97 7.54 -13.61 11.75
C LEU A 97 6.71 -12.39 12.17
N ILE A 98 6.41 -11.51 11.24
CA ILE A 98 5.51 -10.37 11.40
C ILE A 98 4.35 -10.49 10.43
N ALA A 99 3.13 -10.18 10.89
CA ALA A 99 1.95 -10.14 10.06
C ALA A 99 1.15 -8.83 10.30
N ALA A 100 0.71 -8.21 9.23
CA ALA A 100 -0.28 -7.14 9.26
C ALA A 100 -1.67 -7.74 9.01
N VAL A 101 -2.59 -7.51 9.93
CA VAL A 101 -3.94 -8.08 9.93
C VAL A 101 -4.95 -6.94 9.86
N TRP A 102 -5.92 -7.06 8.97
CA TRP A 102 -7.07 -6.18 8.86
C TRP A 102 -8.29 -6.93 9.36
N SER A 103 -8.94 -6.43 10.41
CA SER A 103 -10.05 -7.16 11.02
C SER A 103 -11.04 -6.23 11.70
N THR A 104 -12.31 -6.60 11.63
CA THR A 104 -13.38 -6.01 12.44
C THR A 104 -13.44 -6.64 13.84
N GLU A 105 -12.79 -7.81 14.04
CA GLU A 105 -12.75 -8.58 15.28
C GLU A 105 -11.28 -8.95 15.64
N SER A 106 -10.50 -7.95 15.95
CA SER A 106 -9.04 -8.03 16.14
C SER A 106 -8.57 -9.17 17.04
N GLY A 107 -9.24 -9.38 18.18
CA GLY A 107 -8.86 -10.44 19.11
C GLY A 107 -9.11 -11.85 18.57
N ARG A 108 -10.08 -12.04 17.68
CA ARG A 108 -10.36 -13.32 17.03
C ARG A 108 -9.33 -13.64 15.97
N SER A 109 -8.98 -12.66 15.15
CA SER A 109 -8.00 -12.83 14.07
C SER A 109 -6.60 -13.14 14.63
N ILE A 110 -6.19 -12.48 15.73
CA ILE A 110 -4.92 -12.80 16.40
C ILE A 110 -4.92 -14.24 16.94
N ARG A 111 -6.00 -14.66 17.61
CA ARG A 111 -6.09 -16.04 18.11
C ARG A 111 -5.98 -17.06 16.99
N LYS A 112 -6.70 -16.85 15.89
CA LYS A 112 -6.64 -17.74 14.71
C LYS A 112 -5.22 -17.85 14.15
N LEU A 113 -4.49 -16.76 14.08
CA LEU A 113 -3.08 -16.78 13.64
C LEU A 113 -2.19 -17.52 14.64
N ALA A 114 -2.36 -17.28 15.94
CA ALA A 114 -1.64 -17.97 16.99
C ALA A 114 -1.86 -19.48 16.94
N ASP A 115 -3.11 -19.91 16.73
CA ASP A 115 -3.47 -21.32 16.56
C ASP A 115 -2.87 -21.92 15.27
N THR A 116 -2.90 -21.17 14.15
CA THR A 116 -2.31 -21.61 12.88
C THR A 116 -0.81 -21.84 12.97
N LEU A 117 -0.12 -21.01 13.75
CA LEU A 117 1.32 -21.08 13.95
C LEU A 117 1.72 -21.97 15.14
N GLY A 118 0.77 -22.33 16.02
CA GLY A 118 1.07 -23.00 17.28
C GLY A 118 1.93 -22.14 18.22
N ALA A 119 1.85 -20.81 18.11
CA ALA A 119 2.72 -19.87 18.84
C ALA A 119 1.93 -18.67 19.36
N LYS A 120 2.38 -18.12 20.48
CA LYS A 120 1.80 -16.90 21.04
C LYS A 120 2.44 -15.66 20.39
N PRO A 121 1.66 -14.58 20.15
CA PRO A 121 2.23 -13.32 19.71
C PRO A 121 3.13 -12.75 20.80
N THR A 122 4.29 -12.23 20.41
CA THR A 122 5.30 -11.67 21.33
C THR A 122 5.27 -10.15 21.37
N MET A 123 4.79 -9.53 20.32
CA MET A 123 4.65 -8.09 20.20
C MET A 123 3.50 -7.77 19.27
N GLY A 124 2.81 -6.67 19.51
CA GLY A 124 1.77 -6.18 18.64
C GLY A 124 1.67 -4.67 18.65
N ALA A 125 1.30 -4.10 17.53
CA ALA A 125 0.86 -2.72 17.40
C ALA A 125 -0.55 -2.71 16.85
N PHE A 126 -1.36 -1.81 17.37
CA PHE A 126 -2.76 -1.68 17.00
C PHE A 126 -3.02 -0.27 16.47
N THR A 127 -3.70 -0.18 15.35
CA THR A 127 -4.22 1.08 14.84
C THR A 127 -5.74 0.93 14.74
N GLU A 128 -6.43 1.67 15.58
CA GLU A 128 -7.88 1.69 15.56
C GLU A 128 -8.41 2.27 14.25
N ARG A 129 -9.48 1.68 13.74
CA ARG A 129 -10.14 2.16 12.52
C ARG A 129 -10.65 3.59 12.72
N ARG A 130 -10.58 4.34 11.65
CA ARG A 130 -11.10 5.70 11.60
C ARG A 130 -12.61 5.66 11.39
N HIS A 131 -13.34 6.38 12.24
CA HIS A 131 -14.79 6.48 12.16
C HIS A 131 -15.28 7.69 11.35
N ASP A 132 -14.36 8.59 10.97
CA ASP A 132 -14.63 9.81 10.20
C ASP A 132 -14.62 9.57 8.67
N LEU A 133 -14.41 8.35 8.24
CA LEU A 133 -14.35 8.01 6.83
C LEU A 133 -15.75 7.77 6.25
N HIS A 134 -16.04 8.39 5.11
CA HIS A 134 -17.25 8.09 4.37
C HIS A 134 -17.20 6.68 3.78
N PRO A 135 -18.32 5.93 3.82
CA PRO A 135 -18.36 4.61 3.20
C PRO A 135 -18.10 4.71 1.69
N LEU A 136 -17.32 3.75 1.18
CA LEU A 136 -17.05 3.65 -0.26
C LEU A 136 -18.35 3.38 -1.03
N SER A 137 -18.54 4.10 -2.12
CA SER A 137 -19.60 3.79 -3.08
C SER A 137 -19.14 2.66 -4.01
N VAL A 138 -20.10 2.02 -4.70
CA VAL A 138 -19.81 1.02 -5.74
C VAL A 138 -18.84 1.58 -6.81
N VAL A 139 -19.00 2.86 -7.14
CA VAL A 139 -18.12 3.57 -8.09
C VAL A 139 -16.68 3.66 -7.56
N ASP A 140 -16.50 3.91 -6.27
CA ASP A 140 -15.18 3.96 -5.66
C ASP A 140 -14.49 2.58 -5.68
N LEU A 141 -15.25 1.52 -5.38
CA LEU A 141 -14.75 0.14 -5.45
C LEU A 141 -14.33 -0.24 -6.88
N GLN A 142 -15.11 0.13 -7.91
CA GLN A 142 -14.75 -0.10 -9.31
C GLN A 142 -13.46 0.61 -9.69
N ILE A 143 -13.24 1.83 -9.21
CA ILE A 143 -12.00 2.57 -9.47
C ILE A 143 -10.82 1.94 -8.73
N ILE A 144 -11.00 1.58 -7.45
CA ILE A 144 -9.97 0.93 -6.64
C ILE A 144 -9.54 -0.39 -7.29
N ASP A 145 -10.48 -1.19 -7.78
CA ASP A 145 -10.21 -2.46 -8.46
C ASP A 145 -9.24 -2.27 -9.65
N THR A 146 -9.47 -1.23 -10.48
CA THR A 146 -8.54 -0.91 -11.58
C THR A 146 -7.17 -0.46 -11.11
N LEU A 147 -7.04 0.11 -9.92
CA LEU A 147 -5.80 0.62 -9.35
C LEU A 147 -4.98 -0.45 -8.61
N ILE A 148 -5.61 -1.56 -8.21
CA ILE A 148 -4.90 -2.67 -7.55
C ILE A 148 -3.86 -3.28 -8.49
N ASP A 149 -4.25 -3.51 -9.74
CA ASP A 149 -3.37 -4.11 -10.76
C ASP A 149 -2.32 -3.14 -11.28
N ASP A 150 -2.70 -1.88 -11.50
CA ASP A 150 -1.79 -0.82 -11.98
C ASP A 150 -2.12 0.53 -11.32
N PRO A 151 -1.42 0.89 -10.23
CA PRO A 151 -1.63 2.18 -9.57
C PRO A 151 -1.33 3.41 -10.43
N GLN A 152 -0.61 3.24 -11.54
CA GLN A 152 -0.31 4.30 -12.51
C GLN A 152 -1.20 4.26 -13.77
N ILE A 153 -2.17 3.38 -13.82
CA ILE A 153 -3.08 3.23 -14.97
C ILE A 153 -3.58 4.60 -15.49
N PRO A 154 -3.48 4.88 -16.80
CA PRO A 154 -3.93 6.15 -17.37
C PRO A 154 -5.44 6.34 -17.21
N LEU A 155 -5.87 7.58 -16.97
CA LEU A 155 -7.29 7.93 -16.84
C LEU A 155 -8.15 7.38 -18.00
N LYS A 156 -7.64 7.43 -19.23
CA LYS A 156 -8.32 6.89 -20.41
C LYS A 156 -8.65 5.40 -20.23
N LYS A 157 -7.71 4.63 -19.68
CA LYS A 157 -7.90 3.19 -19.46
C LYS A 157 -8.92 2.91 -18.35
N ILE A 158 -8.92 3.72 -17.27
CA ILE A 158 -9.95 3.63 -16.24
C ILE A 158 -11.34 3.87 -16.83
N ILE A 159 -11.49 4.88 -17.72
CA ILE A 159 -12.74 5.16 -18.41
C ILE A 159 -13.20 3.95 -19.23
N GLU A 160 -12.29 3.35 -20.00
CA GLU A 160 -12.58 2.18 -20.84
C GLU A 160 -13.03 0.97 -20.01
N LEU A 161 -12.39 0.73 -18.84
CA LEU A 161 -12.69 -0.41 -17.99
C LEU A 161 -13.97 -0.23 -17.16
N THR A 162 -14.25 1.00 -16.69
CA THR A 162 -15.36 1.26 -15.77
C THR A 162 -16.62 1.80 -16.47
N GLY A 163 -16.49 2.32 -17.69
CA GLY A 163 -17.57 3.03 -18.39
C GLY A 163 -17.96 4.36 -17.76
N LEU A 164 -17.22 4.84 -16.76
CA LEU A 164 -17.54 6.07 -16.03
C LEU A 164 -17.08 7.32 -16.79
N SER A 165 -17.76 8.46 -16.53
CA SER A 165 -17.35 9.73 -17.14
C SER A 165 -15.99 10.20 -16.61
N PRO A 166 -15.17 10.91 -17.44
CA PRO A 166 -13.89 11.48 -16.98
C PRO A 166 -14.04 12.39 -15.77
N LYS A 167 -15.14 13.14 -15.70
CA LYS A 167 -15.44 14.05 -14.58
C LYS A 167 -15.69 13.26 -13.28
N THR A 168 -16.45 12.18 -13.38
CA THR A 168 -16.73 11.30 -12.23
C THR A 168 -15.46 10.69 -11.70
N ILE A 169 -14.62 10.10 -12.58
CA ILE A 169 -13.38 9.44 -12.17
C ILE A 169 -12.44 10.44 -11.50
N ARG A 170 -12.22 11.64 -12.07
CA ARG A 170 -11.35 12.64 -11.46
C ARG A 170 -11.83 13.03 -10.06
N LYS A 171 -13.12 13.36 -9.93
CA LYS A 171 -13.70 13.73 -8.63
C LYS A 171 -13.54 12.61 -7.59
N ARG A 172 -13.73 11.35 -8.00
CA ARG A 172 -13.59 10.21 -7.08
C ARG A 172 -12.14 9.91 -6.73
N LEU A 173 -11.23 9.98 -7.70
CA LEU A 173 -9.79 9.85 -7.42
C LEU A 173 -9.30 10.94 -6.48
N GLU A 174 -9.68 12.20 -6.68
CA GLU A 174 -9.35 13.28 -5.76
C GLU A 174 -9.85 12.95 -4.34
N ALA A 175 -11.11 12.58 -4.19
CA ALA A 175 -11.67 12.19 -2.90
C ALA A 175 -10.94 10.98 -2.27
N LEU A 176 -10.60 9.95 -3.06
CA LEU A 176 -9.88 8.77 -2.58
C LEU A 176 -8.44 9.07 -2.14
N PHE A 177 -7.75 10.01 -2.81
CA PHE A 177 -6.38 10.39 -2.45
C PHE A 177 -6.30 11.49 -1.38
N GLU A 178 -7.36 12.28 -1.22
CA GLU A 178 -7.47 13.29 -0.16
C GLU A 178 -7.80 12.70 1.21
N TYR A 179 -8.12 11.39 1.27
CA TYR A 179 -8.30 10.71 2.54
C TYR A 179 -7.06 10.96 3.42
N PRO A 180 -7.18 11.66 4.55
CA PRO A 180 -6.04 11.98 5.37
C PRO A 180 -5.45 10.66 5.88
N SER A 181 -4.33 10.27 5.29
CA SER A 181 -3.55 9.15 5.82
C SER A 181 -3.21 9.46 7.27
N SER A 182 -3.47 8.52 8.16
CA SER A 182 -3.07 8.63 9.57
C SER A 182 -1.63 9.11 9.67
N PRO A 183 -1.32 10.12 10.52
CA PRO A 183 0.06 10.62 10.68
C PRO A 183 1.07 9.54 11.06
N SER A 184 0.60 8.45 11.67
CA SER A 184 1.41 7.31 12.11
C SER A 184 1.88 6.38 11.00
N CYS A 185 1.44 6.57 9.76
CA CYS A 185 1.73 5.67 8.64
C CYS A 185 2.41 6.35 7.45
N ARG A 186 2.94 7.57 7.60
CA ARG A 186 3.82 8.15 6.58
C ARG A 186 5.22 7.56 6.74
N GLY A 187 5.49 6.48 6.06
CA GLY A 187 6.82 5.95 5.92
C GLY A 187 6.95 4.51 6.36
N TRP A 188 6.56 3.61 5.52
CA TRP A 188 7.26 2.35 5.29
C TRP A 188 6.75 1.73 3.99
N VAL A 189 7.62 1.66 3.01
CA VAL A 189 7.50 0.77 1.85
C VAL A 189 8.77 -0.05 1.86
N PRO A 190 8.70 -1.39 1.82
CA PRO A 190 9.88 -2.20 1.60
C PRO A 190 10.45 -1.96 0.22
#